data_600e92bdf1076285bfc835f7ddac0ca4
#
_entry.id   600e92bdf1076285bfc835f7ddac0ca4
#
_cell.length_a   1.000
_cell.length_b   1.000
_cell.length_c   1.000
_cell.angle_alpha   90.00
_cell.angle_beta   90.00
_cell.angle_gamma   90.00
#
_symmetry.space_group_name_H-M   'P 1'
#
loop_
_entity.id
_entity.type
_entity.pdbx_description
1 polymer ?
#
loop_
_entity_poly.entity_id
_entity_poly.type
_entity_poly.pdbx_seq_one_letter_code
_entity_poly.pdbx_strand_id
1 'polypeptide(L)'
;MRVTAFTQLITVLAVTALVFILPVQVVSFILVLELALLLYIKHDRMTMAAIGALTVFTGMMILLQLLFQSTLEVAMIGGLRMLVMTMAFLCLLAATRIQDIAQALVERFHMPCEYAFMLTTALRFVPDFLTDSAATLDAQSCRGYSNRGNVFKRMYSYLVVIKPLVMRAV
;
A
#
# COMPACT_ATOMS: atom_id res chain seq x y z
N MET A 1 21.09 0.86 -11.28
CA MET A 1 20.07 0.59 -12.33
C MET A 1 18.72 0.96 -11.76
N ARG A 2 18.08 2.01 -12.26
CA ARG A 2 16.69 2.31 -11.89
C ARG A 2 15.80 1.31 -12.61
N VAL A 3 15.39 0.26 -11.91
CA VAL A 3 14.37 -0.65 -12.43
C VAL A 3 13.11 0.19 -12.64
N THR A 4 12.59 0.24 -13.85
CA THR A 4 11.41 1.05 -14.16
C THR A 4 10.22 0.54 -13.32
N ALA A 5 9.39 1.44 -12.81
CA ALA A 5 8.22 1.09 -11.98
C ALA A 5 7.33 0.03 -12.65
N PHE A 6 7.30 0.02 -13.98
CA PHE A 6 6.58 -0.95 -14.79
C PHE A 6 7.16 -2.38 -14.68
N THR A 7 8.48 -2.52 -14.72
CA THR A 7 9.11 -3.85 -14.58
C THR A 7 8.91 -4.43 -13.17
N GLN A 8 8.90 -3.59 -12.14
CA GLN A 8 8.61 -4.01 -10.78
C GLN A 8 7.15 -4.46 -10.62
N LEU A 9 6.22 -3.78 -11.25
CA LEU A 9 4.81 -4.17 -11.27
C LEU A 9 4.62 -5.52 -11.97
N ILE A 10 5.28 -5.74 -13.12
CA ILE A 10 5.23 -7.02 -13.84
C ILE A 10 5.87 -8.14 -13.01
N THR A 11 7.00 -7.88 -12.34
CA THR A 11 7.65 -8.90 -11.50
C THR A 11 6.75 -9.31 -10.33
N VAL A 12 6.09 -8.39 -9.65
CA VAL A 12 5.17 -8.74 -8.56
C VAL A 12 3.97 -9.52 -9.10
N LEU A 13 3.41 -9.11 -10.23
CA LEU A 13 2.30 -9.82 -10.86
C LEU A 13 2.71 -11.23 -11.35
N ALA A 14 3.92 -11.37 -11.87
CA ALA A 14 4.47 -12.68 -12.24
C ALA A 14 4.71 -13.56 -11.01
N VAL A 15 5.26 -13.02 -9.92
CA VAL A 15 5.47 -13.76 -8.67
C VAL A 15 4.14 -14.21 -8.08
N THR A 16 3.13 -13.34 -8.04
CA THR A 16 1.79 -13.73 -7.53
C THR A 16 1.16 -14.83 -8.37
N ALA A 17 1.26 -14.78 -9.69
CA ALA A 17 0.77 -15.84 -10.57
C ALA A 17 1.56 -17.14 -10.36
N LEU A 18 2.87 -17.06 -10.19
CA LEU A 18 3.76 -18.20 -10.00
C LEU A 18 3.48 -18.95 -8.68
N VAL A 19 3.17 -18.21 -7.61
CA VAL A 19 2.83 -18.77 -6.29
C VAL A 19 1.61 -19.69 -6.33
N PHE A 20 0.67 -19.46 -7.25
CA PHE A 20 -0.49 -20.34 -7.42
C PHE A 20 -0.13 -21.69 -8.07
N ILE A 21 0.83 -21.69 -8.99
CA ILE A 21 1.16 -22.85 -9.81
C ILE A 21 2.23 -23.73 -9.13
N LEU A 22 3.14 -23.11 -8.36
CA LEU A 22 4.31 -23.79 -7.82
C LEU A 22 4.02 -24.64 -6.56
N PRO A 23 4.78 -25.74 -6.35
CA PRO A 23 4.71 -26.52 -5.13
C PRO A 23 5.22 -25.72 -3.92
N VAL A 24 4.74 -26.07 -2.73
CA VAL A 24 5.00 -25.38 -1.46
C VAL A 24 6.49 -25.17 -1.17
N GLN A 25 7.33 -26.11 -1.56
CA GLN A 25 8.78 -26.06 -1.35
C GLN A 25 9.41 -24.83 -2.05
N VAL A 26 8.97 -24.54 -3.29
CA VAL A 26 9.46 -23.40 -4.05
C VAL A 26 8.90 -22.10 -3.51
N VAL A 27 7.65 -22.12 -3.05
CA VAL A 27 6.99 -20.96 -2.42
C VAL A 27 7.72 -20.53 -1.14
N SER A 28 8.18 -21.49 -0.32
CA SER A 28 8.97 -21.17 0.87
C SER A 28 10.33 -20.54 0.53
N PHE A 29 10.96 -20.97 -0.56
CA PHE A 29 12.21 -20.37 -1.03
C PHE A 29 12.01 -18.95 -1.54
N ILE A 30 10.92 -18.70 -2.27
CA ILE A 30 10.54 -17.33 -2.72
C ILE A 30 10.34 -16.41 -1.52
N LEU A 31 9.69 -16.90 -0.45
CA LEU A 31 9.48 -16.12 0.77
C LEU A 31 10.79 -15.65 1.40
N VAL A 32 11.76 -16.55 1.50
CA VAL A 32 13.10 -16.21 2.06
C VAL A 32 13.80 -15.18 1.18
N LEU A 33 13.69 -15.32 -0.14
CA LEU A 33 14.28 -14.37 -1.11
C LEU A 33 13.64 -12.99 -0.99
N GLU A 34 12.31 -12.92 -0.92
CA GLU A 34 11.57 -11.66 -0.75
C GLU A 34 11.89 -10.99 0.57
N LEU A 35 11.97 -11.76 1.66
CA LEU A 35 12.34 -11.25 2.97
C LEU A 35 13.76 -10.65 2.95
N ALA A 36 14.72 -11.36 2.35
CA ALA A 36 16.09 -10.87 2.21
C ALA A 36 16.15 -9.59 1.38
N LEU A 37 15.39 -9.53 0.28
CA LEU A 37 15.33 -8.39 -0.62
C LEU A 37 14.68 -7.17 0.06
N LEU A 38 13.66 -7.38 0.85
CA LEU A 38 12.97 -6.34 1.61
C LEU A 38 13.85 -5.75 2.71
N LEU A 39 14.59 -6.59 3.42
CA LEU A 39 15.56 -6.16 4.42
C LEU A 39 16.74 -5.39 3.80
N TYR A 40 17.13 -5.75 2.58
CA TYR A 40 18.18 -5.06 1.85
C TYR A 40 17.74 -3.67 1.34
N ILE A 41 16.51 -3.54 0.83
CA ILE A 41 15.98 -2.28 0.26
C ILE A 41 15.68 -1.27 1.37
N LYS A 42 15.05 -1.69 2.45
CA LYS A 42 14.55 -0.76 3.47
C LYS A 42 14.54 -1.38 4.87
N HIS A 43 15.63 -1.19 5.58
CA HIS A 43 15.76 -1.57 6.99
C HIS A 43 15.20 -0.46 7.90
N ASP A 44 13.91 -0.14 7.77
CA ASP A 44 13.24 0.91 8.55
C ASP A 44 12.36 0.28 9.64
N ARG A 45 12.18 0.95 10.78
CA ARG A 45 11.27 0.50 11.85
C ARG A 45 9.84 0.27 11.32
N MET A 46 9.43 1.05 10.35
CA MET A 46 8.10 0.95 9.73
C MET A 46 7.93 -0.34 8.91
N THR A 47 8.95 -0.74 8.15
CA THR A 47 8.95 -2.00 7.39
C THR A 47 8.99 -3.21 8.30
N MET A 48 9.77 -3.17 9.38
CA MET A 48 9.78 -4.24 10.39
C MET A 48 8.43 -4.39 11.09
N ALA A 49 7.77 -3.28 11.43
CA ALA A 49 6.43 -3.31 11.99
C ALA A 49 5.41 -3.87 11.01
N ALA A 50 5.52 -3.54 9.72
CA ALA A 50 4.65 -4.07 8.67
C ALA A 50 4.84 -5.58 8.48
N ILE A 51 6.08 -6.08 8.47
CA ILE A 51 6.38 -7.52 8.41
C ILE A 51 5.78 -8.23 9.63
N GLY A 52 5.96 -7.68 10.83
CA GLY A 52 5.37 -8.22 12.06
C GLY A 52 3.83 -8.26 12.01
N ALA A 53 3.20 -7.19 11.53
CA ALA A 53 1.75 -7.15 11.37
C ALA A 53 1.24 -8.20 10.36
N LEU A 54 1.96 -8.38 9.24
CA LEU A 54 1.61 -9.38 8.22
C LEU A 54 1.75 -10.80 8.74
N THR A 55 2.80 -11.10 9.51
CA THR A 55 2.98 -12.43 10.12
C THR A 55 1.91 -12.74 11.16
N VAL A 56 1.52 -11.76 11.98
CA VAL A 56 0.40 -11.90 12.93
C VAL A 56 -0.92 -12.11 12.19
N PHE A 57 -1.17 -11.33 11.15
CA PHE A 57 -2.38 -11.47 10.33
C PHE A 57 -2.47 -12.84 9.65
N THR A 58 -1.36 -13.34 9.11
CA THR A 58 -1.29 -14.68 8.51
C THR A 58 -1.52 -15.77 9.56
N GLY A 59 -0.94 -15.64 10.77
CA GLY A 59 -1.18 -16.55 11.87
C GLY A 59 -2.66 -16.59 12.28
N MET A 60 -3.32 -15.44 12.35
CA MET A 60 -4.74 -15.36 12.63
C MET A 60 -5.59 -16.03 11.54
N MET A 61 -5.20 -15.89 10.26
CA MET A 61 -5.87 -16.56 9.13
C MET A 61 -5.72 -18.07 9.18
N ILE A 62 -4.53 -18.59 9.53
CA ILE A 62 -4.28 -20.03 9.72
C ILE A 62 -5.17 -20.56 10.85
N LEU A 63 -5.24 -19.85 11.96
CA LEU A 63 -6.05 -20.21 13.11
C LEU A 63 -7.54 -20.25 12.74
N LEU A 64 -8.00 -19.32 11.96
CA LEU A 64 -9.37 -19.22 11.48
C LEU A 64 -9.70 -20.41 10.54
N GLN A 65 -8.79 -20.77 9.64
CA GLN A 65 -8.94 -21.95 8.76
C GLN A 65 -9.00 -23.26 9.55
N LEU A 66 -8.21 -23.40 10.61
CA LEU A 66 -8.27 -24.56 11.51
C LEU A 66 -9.62 -24.62 12.25
N LEU A 67 -10.18 -23.50 12.64
CA LEU A 67 -11.49 -23.43 13.30
C LEU A 67 -12.62 -23.91 12.38
N PHE A 68 -12.50 -23.67 11.07
CA PHE A 68 -13.44 -24.14 10.04
C PHE A 68 -13.17 -25.57 9.57
N GLN A 69 -12.50 -26.40 10.37
CA GLN A 69 -12.22 -27.83 10.11
C GLN A 69 -11.37 -28.10 8.87
N SER A 70 -10.54 -27.15 8.44
CA SER A 70 -9.55 -27.42 7.40
C SER A 70 -8.43 -28.31 7.93
N THR A 71 -7.88 -29.16 7.09
CA THR A 71 -6.70 -29.96 7.43
C THR A 71 -5.52 -29.02 7.70
N LEU A 72 -4.70 -29.34 8.70
CA LEU A 72 -3.56 -28.52 9.10
C LEU A 72 -2.61 -28.23 7.93
N GLU A 73 -2.42 -29.19 7.04
CA GLU A 73 -1.63 -29.02 5.82
C GLU A 73 -2.19 -27.95 4.89
N VAL A 74 -3.50 -27.96 4.65
CA VAL A 74 -4.17 -27.00 3.77
C VAL A 74 -4.10 -25.58 4.37
N ALA A 75 -4.29 -25.47 5.69
CA ALA A 75 -4.20 -24.19 6.38
C ALA A 75 -2.79 -23.60 6.33
N MET A 76 -1.76 -24.42 6.51
CA MET A 76 -0.36 -23.96 6.43
C MET A 76 0.02 -23.55 5.00
N ILE A 77 -0.38 -24.32 4.00
CA ILE A 77 -0.12 -24.01 2.59
C ILE A 77 -0.82 -22.70 2.19
N GLY A 78 -2.07 -22.52 2.58
CA GLY A 78 -2.83 -21.31 2.31
C GLY A 78 -2.22 -20.07 2.98
N GLY A 79 -1.85 -20.20 4.26
CA GLY A 79 -1.19 -19.14 5.01
C GLY A 79 0.16 -18.74 4.40
N LEU A 80 0.99 -19.72 4.01
CA LEU A 80 2.28 -19.45 3.38
C LEU A 80 2.12 -18.71 2.05
N ARG A 81 1.20 -19.16 1.19
CA ARG A 81 0.92 -18.51 -0.08
C ARG A 81 0.43 -17.06 0.11
N MET A 82 -0.46 -16.84 1.06
CA MET A 82 -0.96 -15.51 1.38
C MET A 82 0.17 -14.60 1.88
N LEU A 83 1.08 -15.13 2.69
CA LEU A 83 2.21 -14.38 3.22
C LEU A 83 3.17 -13.94 2.11
N VAL A 84 3.49 -14.83 1.16
CA VAL A 84 4.34 -14.49 0.00
C VAL A 84 3.69 -13.41 -0.86
N MET A 85 2.39 -13.53 -1.17
CA MET A 85 1.69 -12.51 -1.97
C MET A 85 1.69 -11.14 -1.31
N THR A 86 1.43 -11.08 -0.02
CA THR A 86 1.41 -9.81 0.72
C THR A 86 2.81 -9.22 0.86
N MET A 87 3.85 -10.06 1.02
CA MET A 87 5.25 -9.64 1.04
C MET A 87 5.70 -9.10 -0.32
N ALA A 88 5.35 -9.75 -1.43
CA ALA A 88 5.63 -9.27 -2.78
C ALA A 88 5.05 -7.86 -3.01
N PHE A 89 3.82 -7.65 -2.57
CA PHE A 89 3.17 -6.34 -2.65
C PHE A 89 3.85 -5.29 -1.76
N LEU A 90 4.28 -5.68 -0.58
CA LEU A 90 5.01 -4.80 0.33
C LEU A 90 6.38 -4.42 -0.23
N CYS A 91 7.08 -5.34 -0.92
CA CYS A 91 8.29 -5.06 -1.67
C CYS A 91 8.05 -4.00 -2.77
N LEU A 92 6.96 -4.11 -3.51
CA LEU A 92 6.59 -3.12 -4.53
C LEU A 92 6.41 -1.74 -3.92
N LEU A 93 5.63 -1.63 -2.83
CA LEU A 93 5.37 -0.36 -2.15
C LEU A 93 6.64 0.24 -1.51
N ALA A 94 7.55 -0.61 -1.05
CA ALA A 94 8.82 -0.15 -0.47
C ALA A 94 9.80 0.35 -1.54
N ALA A 95 9.78 -0.26 -2.73
CA ALA A 95 10.71 0.04 -3.81
C ALA A 95 10.24 1.18 -4.74
N THR A 96 8.91 1.37 -4.85
CA THR A 96 8.32 2.27 -5.86
C THR A 96 7.33 3.23 -5.23
N ARG A 97 7.32 4.47 -5.70
CA ARG A 97 6.26 5.43 -5.32
C ARG A 97 5.02 5.16 -6.18
N ILE A 98 3.84 5.31 -5.57
CA ILE A 98 2.54 5.13 -6.27
C ILE A 98 2.45 6.03 -7.50
N GLN A 99 3.03 7.22 -7.43
CA GLN A 99 3.09 8.18 -8.54
C GLN A 99 3.88 7.65 -9.74
N ASP A 100 5.02 6.97 -9.48
CA ASP A 100 5.87 6.40 -10.52
C ASP A 100 5.17 5.21 -11.22
N ILE A 101 4.39 4.44 -10.46
CA ILE A 101 3.55 3.35 -11.01
C ILE A 101 2.47 3.91 -11.93
N ALA A 102 1.76 4.94 -11.48
CA ALA A 102 0.70 5.56 -12.26
C ALA A 102 1.23 6.19 -13.55
N GLN A 103 2.37 6.88 -13.48
CA GLN A 103 3.02 7.46 -14.66
C GLN A 103 3.48 6.38 -15.65
N ALA A 104 4.12 5.31 -15.16
CA ALA A 104 4.56 4.20 -16.00
C ALA A 104 3.38 3.48 -16.68
N LEU A 105 2.23 3.41 -16.00
CA LEU A 105 1.01 2.83 -16.55
C LEU A 105 0.45 3.67 -17.71
N VAL A 106 0.41 4.98 -17.55
CA VAL A 106 -0.05 5.92 -18.58
C VAL A 106 0.86 5.85 -19.82
N GLU A 107 2.18 5.89 -19.62
CA GLU A 107 3.15 5.84 -20.73
C GLU A 107 3.06 4.53 -21.54
N ARG A 108 2.81 3.41 -20.87
CA ARG A 108 2.82 2.09 -21.51
C ARG A 108 1.51 1.74 -22.21
N PHE A 109 0.38 2.17 -21.68
CA PHE A 109 -0.94 1.86 -22.25
C PHE A 109 -1.32 2.76 -23.44
N HIS A 110 -0.42 3.66 -23.88
CA HIS A 110 -0.69 4.60 -24.98
C HIS A 110 -2.06 5.28 -24.81
N MET A 111 -2.38 5.67 -23.56
CA MET A 111 -3.65 6.34 -23.28
C MET A 111 -3.75 7.64 -24.06
N PRO A 112 -4.95 8.02 -24.53
CA PRO A 112 -5.17 9.33 -25.14
C PRO A 112 -4.59 10.44 -24.26
N CYS A 113 -3.96 11.43 -24.88
CA CYS A 113 -3.21 12.47 -24.21
C CYS A 113 -4.01 13.20 -23.11
N GLU A 114 -5.34 13.24 -23.27
CA GLU A 114 -6.28 13.83 -22.31
C GLU A 114 -6.27 13.12 -20.95
N TYR A 115 -6.34 11.78 -20.95
CA TYR A 115 -6.31 10.98 -19.71
C TYR A 115 -4.95 11.00 -19.04
N ALA A 116 -3.88 10.99 -19.85
CA ALA A 116 -2.51 11.12 -19.32
C ALA A 116 -2.32 12.46 -18.60
N PHE A 117 -2.80 13.54 -19.20
CA PHE A 117 -2.75 14.88 -18.62
C PHE A 117 -3.60 14.97 -17.35
N MET A 118 -4.84 14.46 -17.37
CA MET A 118 -5.72 14.43 -16.20
C MET A 118 -5.07 13.69 -15.03
N LEU A 119 -4.52 12.50 -15.26
CA LEU A 119 -3.89 11.70 -14.21
C LEU A 119 -2.63 12.37 -13.67
N THR A 120 -1.77 12.89 -14.53
CA THR A 120 -0.55 13.59 -14.11
C THR A 120 -0.89 14.83 -13.26
N THR A 121 -1.90 15.58 -13.69
CA THR A 121 -2.39 16.74 -12.96
C THR A 121 -2.97 16.33 -11.60
N ALA A 122 -3.83 15.30 -11.56
CA ALA A 122 -4.39 14.78 -10.31
C ALA A 122 -3.30 14.32 -9.33
N LEU A 123 -2.30 13.58 -9.81
CA LEU A 123 -1.18 13.12 -8.98
C LEU A 123 -0.32 14.28 -8.44
N ARG A 124 -0.21 15.37 -9.18
CA ARG A 124 0.49 16.57 -8.72
C ARG A 124 -0.30 17.32 -7.65
N PHE A 125 -1.63 17.34 -7.78
CA PHE A 125 -2.49 17.98 -6.79
C PHE A 125 -2.51 17.30 -5.43
N VAL A 126 -2.26 15.99 -5.36
CA VAL A 126 -2.29 15.23 -4.10
C VAL A 126 -1.33 15.81 -3.05
N PRO A 127 -0.02 16.02 -3.31
CA PRO A 127 0.89 16.59 -2.31
C PRO A 127 0.53 18.03 -1.96
N ASP A 128 0.11 18.84 -2.93
CA ASP A 128 -0.28 20.24 -2.68
C ASP A 128 -1.54 20.29 -1.80
N PHE A 129 -2.51 19.41 -2.06
CA PHE A 129 -3.71 19.28 -1.25
C PHE A 129 -3.43 18.83 0.19
N LEU A 130 -2.48 17.94 0.39
CA LEU A 130 -2.07 17.49 1.73
C LEU A 130 -1.43 18.62 2.53
N THR A 131 -0.58 19.45 1.92
CA THR A 131 0.04 20.60 2.58
C THR A 131 -0.99 21.68 2.91
N ASP A 132 -1.89 21.99 1.99
CA ASP A 132 -2.98 22.94 2.21
C ASP A 132 -3.98 22.49 3.27
N SER A 133 -4.28 21.18 3.32
CA SER A 133 -5.14 20.60 4.36
C SER A 133 -4.51 20.72 5.74
N ALA A 134 -3.21 20.47 5.86
CA ALA A 134 -2.48 20.63 7.11
C ALA A 134 -2.49 22.09 7.58
N ALA A 135 -2.17 23.04 6.70
CA ALA A 135 -2.19 24.48 7.01
C ALA A 135 -3.60 24.96 7.42
N THR A 136 -4.64 24.43 6.77
CA THR A 136 -6.03 24.77 7.09
C THR A 136 -6.43 24.20 8.46
N LEU A 137 -6.01 22.97 8.79
CA LEU A 137 -6.21 22.36 10.11
C LEU A 137 -5.53 23.17 11.20
N ASP A 138 -4.30 23.62 10.97
CA ASP A 138 -3.57 24.46 11.92
C ASP A 138 -4.27 25.80 12.14
N ALA A 139 -4.73 26.44 11.09
CA ALA A 139 -5.50 27.68 11.18
C ALA A 139 -6.83 27.50 11.92
N GLN A 140 -7.52 26.36 11.74
CA GLN A 140 -8.75 26.06 12.47
C GLN A 140 -8.47 25.73 13.95
N SER A 141 -7.32 25.11 14.26
CA SER A 141 -6.92 24.86 15.63
C SER A 141 -6.72 26.17 16.41
N CYS A 142 -6.17 27.21 15.76
CA CYS A 142 -6.04 28.56 16.34
C CYS A 142 -7.40 29.22 16.62
N ARG A 143 -8.46 28.83 15.88
CA ARG A 143 -9.84 29.29 16.09
C ARG A 143 -10.61 28.50 17.15
N GLY A 144 -9.91 27.59 17.88
CA GLY A 144 -10.51 26.81 18.96
C GLY A 144 -11.12 25.47 18.50
N TYR A 145 -10.99 25.10 17.22
CA TYR A 145 -11.37 23.77 16.77
C TYR A 145 -10.28 22.76 17.16
N SER A 146 -10.52 22.07 18.28
CA SER A 146 -9.57 21.06 18.79
C SER A 146 -9.72 19.74 18.03
N ASN A 147 -8.63 19.28 17.42
CA ASN A 147 -8.53 17.94 16.83
C ASN A 147 -8.29 16.85 17.90
N ARG A 148 -8.22 17.24 19.19
CA ARG A 148 -8.11 16.35 20.36
C ARG A 148 -9.49 16.14 20.98
N GLY A 149 -10.08 14.96 20.77
CA GLY A 149 -11.36 14.61 21.38
C GLY A 149 -12.01 13.37 20.75
N ASN A 150 -13.29 13.14 21.09
CA ASN A 150 -14.08 12.03 20.60
C ASN A 150 -14.08 11.91 19.06
N VAL A 151 -14.15 10.70 18.52
CA VAL A 151 -14.11 10.40 17.08
C VAL A 151 -15.11 11.24 16.28
N PHE A 152 -16.30 11.49 16.83
CA PHE A 152 -17.34 12.35 16.24
C PHE A 152 -16.89 13.84 16.12
N LYS A 153 -16.21 14.37 17.11
CA LYS A 153 -15.68 15.73 17.09
C LYS A 153 -14.58 15.89 16.05
N ARG A 154 -13.75 14.86 15.90
CA ARG A 154 -12.69 14.79 14.89
C ARG A 154 -13.26 14.74 13.47
N MET A 155 -14.33 13.97 13.28
CA MET A 155 -15.02 13.87 11.99
C MET A 155 -15.70 15.21 11.60
N TYR A 156 -16.31 15.90 12.57
CA TYR A 156 -16.87 17.23 12.35
C TYR A 156 -15.79 18.28 12.01
N SER A 157 -14.62 18.20 12.65
CA SER A 157 -13.47 19.07 12.35
C SER A 157 -12.99 18.90 10.90
N TYR A 158 -12.98 17.68 10.37
CA TYR A 158 -12.65 17.45 8.95
C TYR A 158 -13.70 18.04 8.00
N LEU A 159 -14.99 17.95 8.33
CA LEU A 159 -16.05 18.55 7.52
C LEU A 159 -15.95 20.07 7.44
N VAL A 160 -15.56 20.72 8.53
CA VAL A 160 -15.36 22.18 8.58
C VAL A 160 -14.17 22.62 7.72
N VAL A 161 -13.15 21.74 7.56
CA VAL A 161 -11.97 22.01 6.73
C VAL A 161 -12.26 21.87 5.24
N ILE A 162 -13.22 21.00 4.86
CA ILE A 162 -13.57 20.78 3.45
C ILE A 162 -14.07 22.08 2.78
N LYS A 163 -14.90 22.86 3.47
CA LYS A 163 -15.47 24.09 2.90
C LYS A 163 -14.42 25.12 2.45
N PRO A 164 -13.46 25.53 3.29
CA PRO A 164 -12.40 26.46 2.86
C PRO A 164 -11.45 25.85 1.83
N LEU A 165 -11.24 24.53 1.86
CA LEU A 165 -10.39 23.84 0.91
C LEU A 165 -10.98 23.84 -0.50
N VAL A 166 -12.29 23.55 -0.61
CA VAL A 166 -13.00 23.59 -1.90
C VAL A 166 -13.07 25.01 -2.45
N MET A 167 -13.30 26.02 -1.57
CA MET A 167 -13.32 27.44 -1.96
C MET A 167 -11.95 27.93 -2.47
N ARG A 168 -10.87 27.28 -2.07
CA ARG A 168 -9.51 27.63 -2.53
C ARG A 168 -9.13 26.92 -3.83
N ALA A 169 -9.78 25.78 -4.10
CA ALA A 169 -9.54 24.98 -5.31
C ALA A 169 -10.35 25.47 -6.54
N VAL A 170 -11.38 26.28 -6.31
CA VAL A 170 -12.21 26.94 -7.35
C VAL A 170 -11.71 28.36 -7.58
#